data_478a3e78745d182039a7a3b3927f5aa9
#
_entry.id   478a3e78745d182039a7a3b3927f5aa9
#
_cell.length_a   1.000
_cell.length_b   1.000
_cell.length_c   1.000
_cell.angle_alpha   90.00
_cell.angle_beta   90.00
_cell.angle_gamma   90.00
#
_symmetry.space_group_name_H-M   'P 1'
#
loop_
_entity.id
_entity.type
_entity.pdbx_description
1 polymer ?
#
loop_
_entity_poly.entity_id
_entity_poly.type
_entity_poly.pdbx_seq_one_letter_code
_entity_poly.pdbx_strand_id
1 'polypeptide(L)'
;MIRHAEPADKVAVINLLRASHTAAGFDTPGGFTFAFDPAYAERLFLTHLMPHHVCLLLDVEGTAGGVLMASYAEHPFGAVRIARETVWFIDRHYRGLGAVRMLDTYELWARANRCAFIGMAGMGDDPEVGRLYLRRGFKAAERHFLKAI
;
A
#
# COMPACT_ATOMS: atom_id res chain seq x y z
N MET A 1 -10.70 -2.73 -12.58
CA MET A 1 -9.42 -2.65 -13.33
C MET A 1 -8.35 -2.10 -12.41
N ILE A 2 -7.08 -2.51 -12.57
CA ILE A 2 -5.98 -1.84 -11.86
C ILE A 2 -5.31 -0.88 -12.84
N ARG A 3 -5.11 0.36 -12.42
CA ARG A 3 -4.43 1.40 -13.21
C ARG A 3 -3.50 2.24 -12.36
N HIS A 4 -2.58 2.92 -13.00
CA HIS A 4 -1.79 3.97 -12.35
C HIS A 4 -2.69 5.16 -12.00
N ALA A 5 -2.40 5.77 -10.85
CA ALA A 5 -3.07 7.00 -10.45
C ALA A 5 -2.52 8.20 -11.25
N GLU A 6 -3.38 9.17 -11.46
CA GLU A 6 -3.07 10.44 -12.13
C GLU A 6 -3.32 11.61 -11.17
N PRO A 7 -2.78 12.81 -11.42
CA PRO A 7 -3.03 13.97 -10.54
C PRO A 7 -4.50 14.27 -10.27
N ALA A 8 -5.39 13.95 -11.21
CA ALA A 8 -6.84 14.11 -11.06
C ALA A 8 -7.46 13.20 -10.00
N ASP A 9 -6.78 12.10 -9.62
CA ASP A 9 -7.26 11.15 -8.62
C ASP A 9 -7.06 11.63 -7.17
N LYS A 10 -6.47 12.80 -6.96
CA LYS A 10 -6.09 13.32 -5.65
C LYS A 10 -7.17 13.17 -4.59
N VAL A 11 -8.38 13.60 -4.86
CA VAL A 11 -9.49 13.57 -3.89
C VAL A 11 -9.85 12.12 -3.54
N ALA A 12 -9.94 11.26 -4.53
CA ALA A 12 -10.26 9.85 -4.32
C ALA A 12 -9.18 9.15 -3.47
N VAL A 13 -7.91 9.41 -3.77
CA VAL A 13 -6.78 8.84 -3.02
C VAL A 13 -6.76 9.33 -1.58
N ILE A 14 -6.95 10.63 -1.32
CA ILE A 14 -7.00 11.16 0.05
C ILE A 14 -8.14 10.51 0.85
N ASN A 15 -9.29 10.28 0.23
CA ASN A 15 -10.41 9.60 0.87
C ASN A 15 -10.08 8.12 1.19
N LEU A 16 -9.41 7.41 0.30
CA LEU A 16 -8.94 6.05 0.55
C LEU A 16 -7.88 6.00 1.68
N LEU A 17 -6.96 6.96 1.73
CA LEU A 17 -5.98 7.08 2.81
C LEU A 17 -6.65 7.37 4.16
N ARG A 18 -7.67 8.21 4.19
CA ARG A 18 -8.49 8.45 5.40
C ARG A 18 -9.19 7.17 5.85
N ALA A 19 -9.81 6.44 4.94
CA ALA A 19 -10.46 5.17 5.24
C ALA A 19 -9.45 4.12 5.74
N SER A 20 -8.25 4.09 5.16
CA SER A 20 -7.15 3.24 5.61
C SER A 20 -6.71 3.56 7.04
N HIS A 21 -6.57 4.85 7.38
CA HIS A 21 -6.23 5.31 8.73
C HIS A 21 -7.26 4.82 9.76
N THR A 22 -8.55 4.95 9.46
CA THR A 22 -9.63 4.45 10.30
C THR A 22 -9.60 2.92 10.42
N ALA A 23 -9.45 2.22 9.29
CA ALA A 23 -9.41 0.75 9.27
C ALA A 23 -8.21 0.17 10.03
N ALA A 24 -7.11 0.90 10.09
CA ALA A 24 -5.91 0.54 10.86
C ALA A 24 -6.06 0.82 12.37
N GLY A 25 -7.16 1.46 12.80
CA GLY A 25 -7.43 1.76 14.20
C GLY A 25 -6.68 2.97 14.75
N PHE A 26 -6.08 3.82 13.90
CA PHE A 26 -5.32 4.99 14.34
C PHE A 26 -6.18 6.13 14.89
N ASP A 27 -7.50 6.04 14.78
CA ASP A 27 -8.49 6.91 15.42
C ASP A 27 -9.17 6.25 16.64
N THR A 28 -8.75 5.04 17.02
CA THR A 28 -9.33 4.29 18.14
C THR A 28 -8.61 4.64 19.44
N PRO A 29 -9.32 5.09 20.50
CA PRO A 29 -8.72 5.36 21.81
C PRO A 29 -7.98 4.14 22.39
N GLY A 30 -6.79 4.35 22.96
CA GLY A 30 -5.97 3.31 23.59
C GLY A 30 -5.03 2.55 22.65
N GLY A 31 -5.09 2.81 21.35
CA GLY A 31 -4.14 2.29 20.37
C GLY A 31 -3.01 3.29 20.04
N PHE A 32 -2.37 3.12 18.89
CA PHE A 32 -1.43 4.11 18.32
C PHE A 32 -2.24 5.22 17.65
N THR A 33 -2.82 6.10 18.44
CA THR A 33 -3.81 7.07 17.99
C THR A 33 -3.17 8.39 17.58
N PHE A 34 -3.53 8.89 16.42
CA PHE A 34 -3.17 10.23 15.93
C PHE A 34 -4.20 10.70 14.89
N ALA A 35 -4.31 12.02 14.73
CA ALA A 35 -5.25 12.61 13.79
C ALA A 35 -4.80 12.36 12.33
N PHE A 36 -5.75 12.07 11.45
CA PHE A 36 -5.49 12.06 10.01
C PHE A 36 -5.22 13.48 9.51
N ASP A 37 -4.12 13.65 8.78
CA ASP A 37 -3.72 14.93 8.18
C ASP A 37 -3.93 14.90 6.65
N PRO A 38 -4.96 15.58 6.12
CA PRO A 38 -5.23 15.60 4.68
C PRO A 38 -4.11 16.25 3.86
N ALA A 39 -3.44 17.27 4.40
CA ALA A 39 -2.35 17.94 3.71
C ALA A 39 -1.12 17.02 3.60
N TYR A 40 -0.85 16.25 4.65
CA TYR A 40 0.19 15.22 4.60
C TYR A 40 -0.16 14.11 3.59
N ALA A 41 -1.41 13.66 3.58
CA ALA A 41 -1.88 12.67 2.62
C ALA A 41 -1.75 13.14 1.16
N GLU A 42 -2.02 14.42 0.89
CA GLU A 42 -1.80 15.02 -0.43
C GLU A 42 -0.31 14.97 -0.82
N ARG A 43 0.59 15.37 0.08
CA ARG A 43 2.05 15.30 -0.19
C ARG A 43 2.51 13.87 -0.44
N LEU A 44 2.02 12.91 0.35
CA LEU A 44 2.30 11.49 0.16
C LEU A 44 1.86 11.02 -1.23
N PHE A 45 0.65 11.38 -1.63
CA PHE A 45 0.12 11.05 -2.96
C PHE A 45 1.00 11.62 -4.07
N LEU A 46 1.31 12.92 -4.02
CA LEU A 46 2.14 13.57 -5.03
C LEU A 46 3.55 12.95 -5.11
N THR A 47 4.13 12.56 -3.97
CA THR A 47 5.40 11.82 -3.94
C THR A 47 5.29 10.48 -4.68
N HIS A 48 4.16 9.79 -4.55
CA HIS A 48 3.97 8.48 -5.20
C HIS A 48 3.62 8.57 -6.70
N LEU A 49 3.52 9.78 -7.25
CA LEU A 49 3.50 10.02 -8.70
C LEU A 49 4.90 10.28 -9.29
N MET A 50 5.92 10.43 -8.45
CA MET A 50 7.30 10.72 -8.86
C MET A 50 8.06 9.44 -9.23
N PRO A 51 9.21 9.54 -9.93
CA PRO A 51 10.09 8.39 -10.19
C PRO A 51 10.43 7.61 -8.93
N HIS A 52 10.69 6.31 -9.05
CA HIS A 52 10.96 5.35 -7.98
C HIS A 52 9.76 5.02 -7.09
N HIS A 53 8.61 5.60 -7.40
CA HIS A 53 7.36 5.37 -6.68
C HIS A 53 6.27 4.88 -7.63
N VAL A 54 5.21 4.34 -7.05
CA VAL A 54 4.00 3.97 -7.77
C VAL A 54 2.78 4.21 -6.88
N CYS A 55 1.72 4.68 -7.49
CA CYS A 55 0.38 4.68 -6.92
C CYS A 55 -0.54 3.94 -7.87
N LEU A 56 -1.07 2.80 -7.43
CA LEU A 56 -2.03 1.98 -8.17
C LEU A 56 -3.42 2.13 -7.57
N LEU A 57 -4.41 2.21 -8.43
CA LEU A 57 -5.82 2.26 -8.03
C LEU A 57 -6.56 1.03 -8.52
N LEU A 58 -7.41 0.48 -7.65
CA LEU A 58 -8.47 -0.43 -8.06
C LEU A 58 -9.65 0.43 -8.52
N ASP A 59 -9.81 0.52 -9.83
CA ASP A 59 -10.91 1.22 -10.47
C ASP A 59 -12.05 0.24 -10.76
N VAL A 60 -13.21 0.54 -10.21
CA VAL A 60 -14.46 -0.23 -10.42
C VAL A 60 -15.48 0.74 -10.99
N GLU A 61 -15.70 0.66 -12.29
CA GLU A 61 -16.68 1.48 -13.01
C GLU A 61 -16.51 2.99 -12.76
N GLY A 62 -15.27 3.46 -12.76
CA GLY A 62 -14.93 4.87 -12.51
C GLY A 62 -14.84 5.27 -11.04
N THR A 63 -15.01 4.32 -10.12
CA THR A 63 -14.87 4.55 -8.68
C THR A 63 -13.58 3.92 -8.17
N ALA A 64 -12.76 4.71 -7.47
CA ALA A 64 -11.56 4.20 -6.82
C ALA A 64 -11.94 3.41 -5.56
N GLY A 65 -11.89 2.09 -5.64
CA GLY A 65 -12.24 1.17 -4.56
C GLY A 65 -11.05 0.68 -3.72
N GLY A 66 -9.83 1.03 -4.11
CA GLY A 66 -8.62 0.67 -3.37
C GLY A 66 -7.38 1.37 -3.90
N VAL A 67 -6.34 1.44 -3.07
CA VAL A 67 -5.05 2.07 -3.37
C VAL A 67 -3.91 1.18 -2.91
N LEU A 68 -2.86 1.09 -3.72
CA LEU A 68 -1.56 0.57 -3.33
C LEU A 68 -0.50 1.60 -3.70
N MET A 69 0.23 2.07 -2.72
CA MET A 69 1.39 2.93 -2.88
C MET A 69 2.65 2.17 -2.53
N ALA A 70 3.69 2.30 -3.32
CA ALA A 70 4.97 1.66 -3.07
C ALA A 70 6.12 2.50 -3.60
N SER A 71 7.30 2.23 -3.09
CA SER A 71 8.55 2.79 -3.60
C SER A 71 9.62 1.72 -3.65
N TYR A 72 10.69 1.95 -4.41
CA TYR A 72 11.86 1.09 -4.35
C TYR A 72 13.13 1.89 -4.03
N ALA A 73 14.06 1.22 -3.38
CA ALA A 73 15.39 1.72 -3.07
C ALA A 73 16.40 0.58 -3.08
N GLU A 74 17.67 0.93 -3.04
CA GLU A 74 18.73 -0.06 -2.83
C GLU A 74 18.73 -0.56 -1.38
N HIS A 75 19.04 -1.85 -1.22
CA HIS A 75 19.17 -2.45 0.09
C HIS A 75 20.42 -1.92 0.79
N PRO A 76 20.39 -1.69 2.12
CA PRO A 76 21.57 -1.15 2.86
C PRO A 76 22.85 -1.98 2.73
N PHE A 77 22.74 -3.27 2.42
CA PHE A 77 23.89 -4.19 2.36
C PHE A 77 24.37 -4.51 0.94
N GLY A 78 23.82 -3.88 -0.08
CA GLY A 78 24.29 -4.09 -1.44
C GLY A 78 23.43 -3.39 -2.50
N ALA A 79 23.95 -3.32 -3.72
CA ALA A 79 23.28 -2.72 -4.86
C ALA A 79 22.14 -3.60 -5.40
N VAL A 80 21.21 -3.95 -4.54
CA VAL A 80 20.03 -4.76 -4.83
C VAL A 80 18.79 -3.91 -4.56
N ARG A 81 17.94 -3.72 -5.57
CA ARG A 81 16.69 -2.97 -5.42
C ARG A 81 15.63 -3.83 -4.73
N ILE A 82 14.98 -3.23 -3.75
CA ILE A 82 13.82 -3.78 -3.06
C ILE A 82 12.67 -2.79 -3.14
N ALA A 83 11.51 -3.24 -3.58
CA ALA A 83 10.28 -2.48 -3.52
C ALA A 83 9.55 -2.79 -2.21
N ARG A 84 8.99 -1.76 -1.58
CA ARG A 84 8.19 -1.88 -0.35
C ARG A 84 6.92 -1.07 -0.49
N GLU A 85 5.81 -1.65 -0.04
CA GLU A 85 4.57 -0.89 0.01
C GLU A 85 4.66 0.19 1.09
N THR A 86 4.05 1.33 0.82
CA THR A 86 3.83 2.42 1.78
C THR A 86 2.44 2.31 2.40
N VAL A 87 1.45 2.06 1.57
CA VAL A 87 0.05 1.85 1.95
C VAL A 87 -0.58 0.86 0.99
N TRP A 88 -1.34 -0.08 1.52
CA TRP A 88 -2.24 -0.90 0.75
C TRP A 88 -3.59 -0.99 1.45
N PHE A 89 -4.62 -0.48 0.81
CA PHE A 89 -5.97 -0.49 1.31
C PHE A 89 -6.98 -0.76 0.19
N ILE A 90 -7.91 -1.65 0.44
CA ILE A 90 -9.07 -1.89 -0.42
C ILE A 90 -10.32 -1.80 0.45
N ASP A 91 -11.25 -0.94 0.06
CA ASP A 91 -12.54 -0.86 0.72
C ASP A 91 -13.21 -2.25 0.72
N ARG A 92 -13.83 -2.59 1.84
CA ARG A 92 -14.43 -3.92 2.06
C ARG A 92 -15.41 -4.35 0.97
N HIS A 93 -16.09 -3.38 0.33
CA HIS A 93 -17.05 -3.63 -0.74
C HIS A 93 -16.41 -4.08 -2.06
N TYR A 94 -15.10 -3.83 -2.22
CA TYR A 94 -14.33 -4.12 -3.44
C TYR A 94 -13.25 -5.18 -3.25
N ARG A 95 -13.21 -5.84 -2.09
CA ARG A 95 -12.23 -6.92 -1.80
C ARG A 95 -12.47 -8.14 -2.67
N GLY A 96 -11.49 -9.03 -2.73
CA GLY A 96 -11.54 -10.27 -3.52
C GLY A 96 -10.53 -10.27 -4.66
N LEU A 97 -10.95 -10.57 -5.88
CA LEU A 97 -10.06 -10.65 -7.06
C LEU A 97 -9.26 -9.35 -7.31
N GLY A 98 -9.80 -8.20 -6.90
CA GLY A 98 -9.11 -6.92 -6.98
C GLY A 98 -7.80 -6.90 -6.20
N ALA A 99 -7.77 -7.52 -5.02
CA ALA A 99 -6.57 -7.62 -4.19
C ALA A 99 -5.46 -8.40 -4.90
N VAL A 100 -5.78 -9.55 -5.46
CA VAL A 100 -4.82 -10.38 -6.20
C VAL A 100 -4.27 -9.62 -7.41
N ARG A 101 -5.15 -9.02 -8.21
CA ARG A 101 -4.74 -8.25 -9.40
C ARG A 101 -3.86 -7.05 -9.04
N MET A 102 -4.13 -6.41 -7.90
CA MET A 102 -3.31 -5.28 -7.44
C MET A 102 -1.91 -5.73 -7.05
N LEU A 103 -1.77 -6.87 -6.34
CA LEU A 103 -0.47 -7.47 -6.03
C LEU A 103 0.29 -7.89 -7.30
N ASP A 104 -0.39 -8.48 -8.26
CA ASP A 104 0.21 -8.86 -9.55
C ASP A 104 0.74 -7.63 -10.31
N THR A 105 -0.04 -6.54 -10.33
CA THR A 105 0.38 -5.29 -10.97
C THR A 105 1.56 -4.66 -10.24
N TYR A 106 1.57 -4.69 -8.91
CA TYR A 106 2.70 -4.24 -8.10
C TYR A 106 3.98 -5.04 -8.41
N GLU A 107 3.88 -6.37 -8.48
CA GLU A 107 5.01 -7.22 -8.85
C GLU A 107 5.53 -6.91 -10.26
N LEU A 108 4.64 -6.71 -11.24
CA LEU A 108 5.03 -6.33 -12.60
C LEU A 108 5.77 -4.98 -12.62
N TRP A 109 5.29 -3.98 -11.88
CA TRP A 109 5.98 -2.71 -11.74
C TRP A 109 7.38 -2.86 -11.13
N ALA A 110 7.51 -3.65 -10.06
CA ALA A 110 8.78 -3.88 -9.41
C ALA A 110 9.77 -4.59 -10.34
N ARG A 111 9.32 -5.59 -11.10
CA ARG A 111 10.13 -6.29 -12.11
C ARG A 111 10.59 -5.34 -13.22
N ALA A 112 9.71 -4.48 -13.73
CA ALA A 112 10.04 -3.47 -14.74
C ALA A 112 11.12 -2.49 -14.25
N ASN A 113 11.17 -2.24 -12.93
CA ASN A 113 12.20 -1.41 -12.28
C ASN A 113 13.41 -2.19 -11.78
N ARG A 114 13.55 -3.45 -12.19
CA ARG A 114 14.68 -4.35 -11.85
C ARG A 114 14.84 -4.56 -10.35
N CYS A 115 13.75 -4.58 -9.60
CA CYS A 115 13.76 -4.97 -8.20
C CYS A 115 13.99 -6.49 -8.09
N ALA A 116 14.88 -6.89 -7.19
CA ALA A 116 15.12 -8.30 -6.88
C ALA A 116 14.09 -8.86 -5.89
N PHE A 117 13.51 -7.97 -5.07
CA PHE A 117 12.53 -8.33 -4.04
C PHE A 117 11.41 -7.32 -3.99
N ILE A 118 10.23 -7.79 -3.57
CA ILE A 118 9.09 -6.97 -3.19
C ILE A 118 8.69 -7.31 -1.76
N GLY A 119 8.35 -6.31 -0.96
CA GLY A 119 7.87 -6.46 0.41
C GLY A 119 6.45 -5.95 0.54
N MET A 120 5.69 -6.64 1.38
CA MET A 120 4.36 -6.22 1.85
C MET A 120 4.33 -6.36 3.36
N ALA A 121 3.64 -5.47 4.05
CA ALA A 121 3.39 -5.58 5.47
C ALA A 121 1.95 -6.04 5.74
N GLY A 122 1.75 -6.69 6.87
CA GLY A 122 0.43 -6.92 7.45
C GLY A 122 0.34 -6.15 8.76
N MET A 123 -0.72 -5.40 8.97
CA MET A 123 -0.97 -4.71 10.23
C MET A 123 -1.75 -5.61 11.19
N GLY A 124 -1.24 -5.75 12.42
CA GLY A 124 -1.88 -6.54 13.46
C GLY A 124 -1.98 -8.03 13.13
N ASP A 125 -2.99 -8.67 13.70
CA ASP A 125 -3.28 -10.10 13.53
C ASP A 125 -4.31 -10.33 12.42
N ASP A 126 -4.01 -9.93 11.18
CA ASP A 126 -4.87 -10.24 10.04
C ASP A 126 -4.42 -11.55 9.35
N PRO A 127 -4.99 -12.71 9.74
CA PRO A 127 -4.60 -14.00 9.19
C PRO A 127 -5.01 -14.16 7.70
N GLU A 128 -5.98 -13.38 7.22
CA GLU A 128 -6.44 -13.45 5.82
C GLU A 128 -5.41 -12.81 4.89
N VAL A 129 -4.88 -11.64 5.27
CA VAL A 129 -3.80 -10.97 4.53
C VAL A 129 -2.55 -11.83 4.52
N GLY A 130 -2.16 -12.38 5.65
CA GLY A 130 -1.01 -13.30 5.75
C GLY A 130 -1.16 -14.52 4.84
N ARG A 131 -2.35 -15.16 4.84
CA ARG A 131 -2.64 -16.28 3.94
C ARG A 131 -2.57 -15.88 2.46
N LEU A 132 -3.05 -14.68 2.11
CA LEU A 132 -2.97 -14.17 0.75
C LEU A 132 -1.51 -14.01 0.31
N TYR A 133 -0.67 -13.39 1.15
CA TYR A 133 0.75 -13.23 0.85
C TYR A 133 1.46 -14.57 0.63
N LEU A 134 1.27 -15.53 1.54
CA LEU A 134 1.87 -16.86 1.42
C LEU A 134 1.45 -17.56 0.13
N ARG A 135 0.16 -17.49 -0.24
CA ARG A 135 -0.34 -18.06 -1.51
C ARG A 135 0.25 -17.37 -2.75
N ARG A 136 0.68 -16.12 -2.64
CA ARG A 136 1.35 -15.37 -3.71
C ARG A 136 2.87 -15.52 -3.69
N GLY A 137 3.41 -16.43 -2.88
CA GLY A 137 4.84 -16.73 -2.84
C GLY A 137 5.68 -15.84 -1.92
N PHE A 138 5.06 -14.94 -1.16
CA PHE A 138 5.77 -14.20 -0.12
C PHE A 138 6.14 -15.14 1.03
N LYS A 139 7.23 -14.80 1.72
CA LYS A 139 7.66 -15.48 2.95
C LYS A 139 7.72 -14.46 4.08
N ALA A 140 7.43 -14.88 5.30
CA ALA A 140 7.61 -14.03 6.47
C ALA A 140 9.11 -13.69 6.62
N ALA A 141 9.43 -12.39 6.56
CA ALA A 141 10.81 -11.91 6.53
C ALA A 141 11.17 -11.07 7.76
N GLU A 142 10.25 -10.24 8.22
CA GLU A 142 10.48 -9.28 9.30
C GLU A 142 9.29 -9.27 10.27
N ARG A 143 9.57 -8.81 11.49
CA ARG A 143 8.53 -8.51 12.49
C ARG A 143 8.83 -7.14 13.08
N HIS A 144 7.86 -6.23 13.02
CA HIS A 144 7.98 -4.87 13.53
C HIS A 144 7.25 -4.72 14.87
N PHE A 145 7.86 -3.93 15.76
CA PHE A 145 7.31 -3.60 17.07
C PHE A 145 7.21 -2.08 17.19
N LEU A 146 6.07 -1.59 17.69
CA LEU A 146 5.80 -0.17 17.92
C LEU A 146 5.58 0.09 19.40
N LYS A 147 6.01 1.26 19.87
CA LYS A 147 5.77 1.77 21.20
C LYS A 147 5.47 3.25 21.14
N ALA A 148 4.35 3.67 21.72
CA ALA A 148 4.10 5.10 21.96
C ALA A 148 5.07 5.64 23.01
N ILE A 149 5.55 6.88 22.83
CA ILE A 149 6.45 7.58 23.73
C ILE A 149 5.87 8.93 24.14
#